data_a10579429af5dc65d9ca058944f98fc4
#
_entry.id   a10579429af5dc65d9ca058944f98fc4
#
_cell.length_a   1.000
_cell.length_b   1.000
_cell.length_c   1.000
_cell.angle_alpha   90.00
_cell.angle_beta   90.00
_cell.angle_gamma   90.00
#
_symmetry.space_group_name_H-M   'P 1'
#
loop_
_entity.id
_entity.type
_entity.pdbx_description
1 polymer ?
#
loop_
_entity_poly.entity_id
_entity_poly.type
_entity_poly.pdbx_seq_one_letter_code
_entity_poly.pdbx_strand_id
1 'polypeptide(L)'
;PLYRWLEDYFDYDSTKDEKPRELLQTIGFDLLQTKLKKKDFLLDYLITTIEILDNFYDVGIITDGRLVHEIEVLKAKYPSIKTILLTNEKDNLLTEKEKKHKTETDLDSYKDFDYIVENKGIDNLLLKAEEIVGGRKWIK
;
A
#
# COMPACT_ATOMS: atom_id res chain seq x y z
N PRO A 1 3.46 1.23 12.31
CA PRO A 1 3.17 1.93 13.55
C PRO A 1 1.70 1.90 13.93
N LEU A 2 0.79 2.19 12.98
CA LEU A 2 -0.64 2.25 13.27
C LEU A 2 -1.17 0.89 13.76
N TYR A 3 -0.83 -0.21 13.10
CA TYR A 3 -1.25 -1.56 13.50
C TYR A 3 -0.80 -1.88 14.92
N ARG A 4 0.50 -1.71 15.23
CA ARG A 4 1.03 -1.98 16.55
C ARG A 4 0.38 -1.11 17.63
N TRP A 5 0.14 0.16 17.33
CA TRP A 5 -0.55 1.05 18.24
C TRP A 5 -2.00 0.60 18.49
N LEU A 6 -2.68 0.10 17.47
CA LEU A 6 -4.03 -0.45 17.59
C LEU A 6 -4.04 -1.76 18.38
N GLU A 7 -3.05 -2.63 18.20
CA GLU A 7 -2.86 -3.84 19.01
C GLU A 7 -2.64 -3.50 20.47
N ASP A 8 -1.72 -2.57 20.75
CA ASP A 8 -1.31 -2.22 22.12
C ASP A 8 -2.41 -1.50 22.92
N TYR A 9 -3.30 -0.74 22.28
CA TYR A 9 -4.24 0.16 22.97
C TYR A 9 -5.72 -0.05 22.66
N PHE A 10 -6.07 -0.85 21.68
CA PHE A 10 -7.45 -1.04 21.22
C PHE A 10 -7.84 -2.51 21.03
N ASP A 11 -7.08 -3.45 21.58
CA ASP A 11 -7.30 -4.88 21.46
C ASP A 11 -7.50 -5.34 19.99
N TYR A 12 -6.80 -4.66 19.06
CA TYR A 12 -6.82 -5.03 17.66
C TYR A 12 -6.06 -6.34 17.46
N ASP A 13 -6.71 -7.35 16.93
CA ASP A 13 -6.18 -8.72 16.81
C ASP A 13 -5.49 -9.02 15.47
N SER A 14 -5.21 -7.99 14.68
CA SER A 14 -4.61 -8.10 13.34
C SER A 14 -5.42 -8.93 12.34
N THR A 15 -6.65 -9.33 12.70
CA THR A 15 -7.55 -9.94 11.72
C THR A 15 -7.98 -8.91 10.68
N LYS A 16 -8.32 -9.37 9.47
CA LYS A 16 -8.86 -8.50 8.42
C LYS A 16 -10.38 -8.57 8.35
N ASP A 17 -11.00 -8.84 9.49
CA ASP A 17 -12.44 -8.82 9.63
C ASP A 17 -13.02 -7.41 9.50
N GLU A 18 -14.32 -7.29 9.37
CA GLU A 18 -15.01 -6.03 9.09
C GLU A 18 -14.67 -4.93 10.10
N LYS A 19 -14.78 -5.22 11.41
CA LYS A 19 -14.54 -4.23 12.48
C LYS A 19 -13.11 -3.68 12.52
N PRO A 20 -12.06 -4.52 12.54
CA PRO A 20 -10.68 -4.07 12.46
C PRO A 20 -10.40 -3.23 11.20
N ARG A 21 -10.94 -3.62 10.06
CA ARG A 21 -10.80 -2.88 8.80
C ARG A 21 -11.46 -1.50 8.87
N GLU A 22 -12.69 -1.43 9.37
CA GLU A 22 -13.42 -0.16 9.56
C GLU A 22 -12.65 0.79 10.50
N LEU A 23 -12.06 0.25 11.56
CA LEU A 23 -11.22 1.03 12.49
C LEU A 23 -9.98 1.61 11.80
N LEU A 24 -9.29 0.81 11.00
CA LEU A 24 -8.13 1.27 10.23
C LEU A 24 -8.50 2.36 9.23
N GLN A 25 -9.59 2.21 8.49
CA GLN A 25 -10.10 3.22 7.57
C GLN A 25 -10.49 4.50 8.31
N THR A 26 -11.21 4.37 9.43
CA THR A 26 -11.65 5.51 10.25
C THR A 26 -10.46 6.29 10.81
N ILE A 27 -9.45 5.62 11.37
CA ILE A 27 -8.30 6.31 11.96
C ILE A 27 -7.36 6.80 10.88
N GLY A 28 -6.97 5.93 9.96
CA GLY A 28 -5.94 6.21 8.96
C GLY A 28 -6.39 7.23 7.92
N PHE A 29 -7.63 7.16 7.47
CA PHE A 29 -8.13 8.05 6.42
C PHE A 29 -9.08 9.12 6.98
N ASP A 30 -10.22 8.72 7.59
CA ASP A 30 -11.24 9.69 7.98
C ASP A 30 -10.77 10.67 9.06
N LEU A 31 -10.10 10.18 10.10
CA LEU A 31 -9.61 11.03 11.17
C LEU A 31 -8.35 11.79 10.74
N LEU A 32 -7.28 11.10 10.40
CA LEU A 32 -5.98 11.73 10.13
C LEU A 32 -6.03 12.59 8.87
N GLN A 33 -6.47 12.05 7.74
CA GLN A 33 -6.40 12.79 6.47
C GLN A 33 -7.55 13.79 6.33
N THR A 34 -8.79 13.40 6.65
CA THR A 34 -9.96 14.21 6.38
C THR A 34 -10.24 15.21 7.50
N LYS A 35 -10.43 14.75 8.75
CA LYS A 35 -10.80 15.63 9.86
C LYS A 35 -9.64 16.48 10.37
N LEU A 36 -8.48 15.87 10.59
CA LEU A 36 -7.29 16.55 11.10
C LEU A 36 -6.46 17.21 10.00
N LYS A 37 -6.81 16.99 8.73
CA LYS A 37 -6.07 17.50 7.54
C LYS A 37 -4.59 17.15 7.57
N LYS A 38 -4.24 16.01 8.16
CA LYS A 38 -2.88 15.45 8.23
C LYS A 38 -2.70 14.42 7.12
N LYS A 39 -2.90 14.85 5.89
CA LYS A 39 -2.92 14.03 4.69
C LYS A 39 -1.64 13.18 4.54
N ASP A 40 -0.50 13.77 4.82
CA ASP A 40 0.81 13.16 4.59
C ASP A 40 1.42 12.53 5.84
N PHE A 41 0.69 12.49 6.98
CA PHE A 41 1.24 12.02 8.26
C PHE A 41 1.82 10.60 8.18
N LEU A 42 1.09 9.65 7.59
CA LEU A 42 1.56 8.27 7.43
C LEU A 42 2.64 8.17 6.34
N LEU A 43 2.52 8.97 5.30
CA LEU A 43 3.50 9.05 4.22
C LEU A 43 4.83 9.61 4.69
N ASP A 44 4.84 10.68 5.47
CA ASP A 44 6.05 11.26 6.08
C ASP A 44 6.76 10.24 6.98
N TYR A 45 5.99 9.47 7.74
CA TYR A 45 6.54 8.38 8.54
C TYR A 45 7.18 7.29 7.67
N LEU A 46 6.51 6.89 6.58
CA LEU A 46 7.04 5.92 5.63
C LEU A 46 8.34 6.43 4.98
N ILE A 47 8.35 7.68 4.53
CA ILE A 47 9.53 8.32 3.94
C ILE A 47 10.71 8.31 4.92
N THR A 48 10.47 8.71 6.18
CA THR A 48 11.50 8.66 7.22
C THR A 48 12.02 7.25 7.44
N THR A 49 11.13 6.26 7.41
CA THR A 49 11.51 4.85 7.54
C THR A 49 12.38 4.40 6.37
N ILE A 50 12.03 4.76 5.14
CA ILE A 50 12.84 4.47 3.94
C ILE A 50 14.24 5.08 4.09
N GLU A 51 14.34 6.36 4.47
CA GLU A 51 15.61 7.06 4.64
C GLU A 51 16.54 6.42 5.69
N ILE A 52 15.96 5.89 6.77
CA ILE A 52 16.72 5.14 7.78
C ILE A 52 17.21 3.81 7.22
N LEU A 53 16.31 3.07 6.55
CA LEU A 53 16.57 1.71 6.09
C LEU A 53 17.46 1.65 4.84
N ASP A 54 17.52 2.71 4.02
CA ASP A 54 18.34 2.80 2.80
C ASP A 54 19.84 2.58 3.07
N ASN A 55 20.28 2.82 4.31
CA ASN A 55 21.66 2.52 4.73
C ASN A 55 21.93 1.04 5.05
N PHE A 56 20.90 0.22 5.14
CA PHE A 56 20.99 -1.18 5.60
C PHE A 56 20.50 -2.19 4.59
N TYR A 57 19.68 -1.76 3.62
CA TYR A 57 19.01 -2.64 2.66
C TYR A 57 19.09 -2.11 1.25
N ASP A 58 19.36 -3.00 0.30
CA ASP A 58 19.43 -2.65 -1.13
C ASP A 58 18.04 -2.59 -1.79
N VAL A 59 17.04 -3.24 -1.21
CA VAL A 59 15.67 -3.31 -1.74
C VAL A 59 14.64 -3.16 -0.62
N GLY A 60 13.66 -2.29 -0.83
CA GLY A 60 12.49 -2.14 0.02
C GLY A 60 11.21 -2.44 -0.77
N ILE A 61 10.26 -3.13 -0.16
CA ILE A 61 8.94 -3.40 -0.73
C ILE A 61 7.87 -2.75 0.13
N ILE A 62 7.04 -1.90 -0.49
CA ILE A 62 5.88 -1.26 0.13
C ILE A 62 4.64 -1.98 -0.40
N THR A 63 3.93 -2.67 0.47
CA THR A 63 2.82 -3.57 0.08
C THR A 63 1.42 -2.95 0.20
N ASP A 64 1.30 -1.73 0.72
CA ASP A 64 0.00 -1.14 1.07
C ASP A 64 -0.13 0.31 0.57
N GLY A 65 0.24 0.58 -0.68
CA GLY A 65 -0.03 1.84 -1.35
C GLY A 65 -1.46 1.86 -1.90
N ARG A 66 -2.33 2.75 -1.38
CA ARG A 66 -3.75 2.78 -1.72
C ARG A 66 -4.23 4.11 -2.27
N LEU A 67 -3.44 5.15 -2.18
CA LEU A 67 -3.84 6.49 -2.61
C LEU A 67 -2.93 7.01 -3.71
N VAL A 68 -3.51 7.61 -4.73
CA VAL A 68 -2.77 8.18 -5.87
C VAL A 68 -1.68 9.14 -5.39
N HIS A 69 -2.02 10.05 -4.48
CA HIS A 69 -1.05 11.04 -4.03
C HIS A 69 0.16 10.43 -3.30
N GLU A 70 -0.02 9.30 -2.59
CA GLU A 70 1.09 8.59 -1.94
C GLU A 70 2.08 8.05 -2.97
N ILE A 71 1.54 7.44 -4.03
CA ILE A 71 2.33 6.93 -5.16
C ILE A 71 3.08 8.07 -5.85
N GLU A 72 2.40 9.17 -6.14
CA GLU A 72 3.01 10.31 -6.84
C GLU A 72 4.10 11.00 -6.03
N VAL A 73 3.89 11.19 -4.73
CA VAL A 73 4.92 11.76 -3.85
C VAL A 73 6.15 10.85 -3.77
N LEU A 74 5.93 9.53 -3.63
CA LEU A 74 7.03 8.56 -3.61
C LEU A 74 7.77 8.51 -4.95
N LYS A 75 7.08 8.51 -6.08
CA LYS A 75 7.71 8.55 -7.43
C LYS A 75 8.51 9.83 -7.64
N ALA A 76 7.99 10.98 -7.19
CA ALA A 76 8.71 12.25 -7.28
C ALA A 76 9.97 12.30 -6.41
N LYS A 77 9.90 11.72 -5.20
CA LYS A 77 11.03 11.70 -4.26
C LYS A 77 12.07 10.63 -4.62
N TYR A 78 11.63 9.49 -5.11
CA TYR A 78 12.47 8.34 -5.44
C TYR A 78 12.26 7.92 -6.90
N PRO A 79 12.96 8.53 -7.88
CA PRO A 79 12.75 8.26 -9.31
C PRO A 79 13.01 6.80 -9.73
N SER A 80 13.75 6.04 -8.92
CA SER A 80 14.01 4.61 -9.14
C SER A 80 12.87 3.69 -8.70
N ILE A 81 11.88 4.21 -7.94
CA ILE A 81 10.77 3.38 -7.44
C ILE A 81 9.99 2.77 -8.61
N LYS A 82 9.55 1.55 -8.43
CA LYS A 82 8.69 0.85 -9.39
C LYS A 82 7.35 0.54 -8.75
N THR A 83 6.30 0.84 -9.48
CA THR A 83 4.92 0.65 -9.04
C THR A 83 4.30 -0.55 -9.75
N ILE A 84 3.69 -1.44 -8.97
CA ILE A 84 3.06 -2.65 -9.48
C ILE A 84 1.60 -2.65 -9.03
N LEU A 85 0.67 -2.65 -9.97
CA LEU A 85 -0.74 -2.91 -9.71
C LEU A 85 -1.00 -4.41 -9.77
N LEU A 86 -1.46 -4.97 -8.67
CA LEU A 86 -1.99 -6.34 -8.66
C LEU A 86 -3.50 -6.31 -8.88
N THR A 87 -3.96 -6.98 -9.91
CA THR A 87 -5.39 -7.14 -10.19
C THR A 87 -5.84 -8.56 -9.85
N ASN A 88 -7.08 -8.71 -9.40
CA ASN A 88 -7.66 -10.01 -9.05
C ASN A 88 -9.07 -10.11 -9.63
N GLU A 89 -9.36 -11.21 -10.33
CA GLU A 89 -10.69 -11.50 -10.88
C GLU A 89 -11.69 -11.97 -9.83
N LYS A 90 -11.22 -12.40 -8.64
CA LYS A 90 -12.10 -12.93 -7.59
C LYS A 90 -12.78 -11.80 -6.83
N ASP A 91 -14.07 -12.00 -6.55
CA ASP A 91 -14.85 -11.14 -5.67
C ASP A 91 -14.10 -10.89 -4.37
N ASN A 92 -13.90 -9.62 -4.05
CA ASN A 92 -13.34 -9.22 -2.80
C ASN A 92 -14.32 -9.55 -1.67
N LEU A 93 -13.80 -10.03 -0.55
CA LEU A 93 -14.57 -10.23 0.69
C LEU A 93 -14.99 -8.89 1.33
N LEU A 94 -15.12 -7.85 0.53
CA LEU A 94 -15.46 -6.49 0.96
C LEU A 94 -16.97 -6.31 0.97
N THR A 95 -17.49 -5.68 2.02
CA THR A 95 -18.87 -5.19 2.06
C THR A 95 -19.09 -4.09 1.02
N GLU A 96 -20.34 -3.85 0.63
CA GLU A 96 -20.68 -2.78 -0.33
C GLU A 96 -20.30 -1.37 0.17
N LYS A 97 -20.21 -1.16 1.48
CA LYS A 97 -19.73 0.09 2.09
C LYS A 97 -18.22 0.23 1.91
N GLU A 98 -17.47 -0.82 2.21
CA GLU A 98 -16.01 -0.84 2.09
C GLU A 98 -15.57 -0.68 0.63
N LYS A 99 -16.21 -1.34 -0.33
CA LYS A 99 -15.94 -1.19 -1.77
C LYS A 99 -16.02 0.25 -2.26
N LYS A 100 -16.82 1.10 -1.61
CA LYS A 100 -16.99 2.52 -1.96
C LYS A 100 -16.05 3.45 -1.20
N HIS A 101 -15.31 2.93 -0.23
CA HIS A 101 -14.38 3.76 0.53
C HIS A 101 -13.23 4.25 -0.38
N LYS A 102 -12.78 5.48 -0.16
CA LYS A 102 -11.76 6.10 -1.01
C LYS A 102 -10.47 5.28 -1.08
N THR A 103 -10.06 4.64 0.00
CA THR A 103 -8.86 3.77 0.01
C THR A 103 -8.98 2.52 -0.87
N GLU A 104 -10.19 2.17 -1.28
CA GLU A 104 -10.42 1.01 -2.16
C GLU A 104 -10.66 1.42 -3.63
N THR A 105 -10.96 2.72 -3.88
CA THR A 105 -11.34 3.20 -5.22
C THR A 105 -10.42 4.27 -5.82
N ASP A 106 -9.54 4.87 -5.02
CA ASP A 106 -8.70 5.99 -5.46
C ASP A 106 -7.78 5.61 -6.64
N LEU A 107 -7.33 4.36 -6.69
CA LEU A 107 -6.45 3.85 -7.73
C LEU A 107 -7.18 3.36 -9.00
N ASP A 108 -8.51 3.25 -9.02
CA ASP A 108 -9.26 2.71 -10.15
C ASP A 108 -9.04 3.49 -11.45
N SER A 109 -8.90 4.81 -11.34
CA SER A 109 -8.66 5.72 -12.47
C SER A 109 -7.18 5.96 -12.76
N TYR A 110 -6.28 5.57 -11.86
CA TYR A 110 -4.85 5.79 -12.01
C TYR A 110 -4.24 4.81 -13.01
N LYS A 111 -3.44 5.29 -13.96
CA LYS A 111 -2.90 4.50 -15.08
C LYS A 111 -1.37 4.47 -15.13
N ASP A 112 -0.69 5.29 -14.34
CA ASP A 112 0.76 5.44 -14.37
C ASP A 112 1.47 4.43 -13.47
N PHE A 113 1.11 3.13 -13.62
CA PHE A 113 1.85 2.02 -13.03
C PHE A 113 2.95 1.54 -13.97
N ASP A 114 4.13 1.21 -13.42
CA ASP A 114 5.22 0.61 -14.20
C ASP A 114 4.86 -0.81 -14.65
N TYR A 115 4.09 -1.56 -13.83
CA TYR A 115 3.64 -2.91 -14.13
C TYR A 115 2.19 -3.13 -13.70
N ILE A 116 1.48 -3.92 -14.48
CA ILE A 116 0.16 -4.46 -14.12
C ILE A 116 0.27 -5.97 -14.15
N VAL A 117 0.00 -6.61 -13.01
CA VAL A 117 0.09 -8.05 -12.83
C VAL A 117 -1.26 -8.62 -12.42
N GLU A 118 -1.80 -9.51 -13.21
CA GLU A 118 -3.02 -10.23 -12.90
C GLU A 118 -2.72 -11.42 -11.99
N ASN A 119 -3.43 -11.52 -10.88
CA ASN A 119 -3.28 -12.62 -9.94
C ASN A 119 -4.03 -13.86 -10.42
N LYS A 120 -3.31 -14.78 -11.07
CA LYS A 120 -3.80 -16.11 -11.51
C LYS A 120 -3.35 -17.25 -10.60
N GLY A 121 -2.93 -16.94 -9.38
CA GLY A 121 -2.41 -17.89 -8.40
C GLY A 121 -0.92 -17.71 -8.13
N ILE A 122 -0.46 -18.41 -7.09
CA ILE A 122 0.90 -18.19 -6.53
C ILE A 122 2.01 -18.46 -7.56
N ASP A 123 1.89 -19.52 -8.34
CA ASP A 123 2.92 -19.88 -9.31
C ASP A 123 3.07 -18.82 -10.41
N ASN A 124 1.95 -18.27 -10.87
CA ASN A 124 1.94 -17.18 -11.84
C ASN A 124 2.55 -15.89 -11.24
N LEU A 125 2.22 -15.57 -9.98
CA LEU A 125 2.79 -14.40 -9.29
C LEU A 125 4.30 -14.53 -9.11
N LEU A 126 4.81 -15.73 -8.77
CA LEU A 126 6.25 -15.98 -8.65
C LEU A 126 6.96 -15.78 -9.98
N LEU A 127 6.43 -16.33 -11.07
CA LEU A 127 6.99 -16.12 -12.42
C LEU A 127 7.01 -14.63 -12.78
N LYS A 128 5.95 -13.90 -12.51
CA LYS A 128 5.89 -12.45 -12.77
C LYS A 128 6.87 -11.66 -11.90
N ALA A 129 7.03 -12.06 -10.64
CA ALA A 129 8.03 -11.46 -9.76
C ALA A 129 9.45 -11.67 -10.30
N GLU A 130 9.77 -12.88 -10.76
CA GLU A 130 11.07 -13.20 -11.40
C GLU A 130 11.29 -12.38 -12.68
N GLU A 131 10.28 -12.23 -13.54
CA GLU A 131 10.36 -11.41 -14.75
C GLU A 131 10.65 -9.94 -14.40
N ILE A 132 9.99 -9.39 -13.35
CA ILE A 132 10.14 -8.01 -12.94
C ILE A 132 11.48 -7.77 -12.26
N VAL A 133 11.91 -8.67 -11.38
CA VAL A 133 13.16 -8.53 -10.59
C VAL A 133 14.36 -9.07 -11.36
N GLY A 134 14.25 -10.23 -11.99
CA GLY A 134 15.38 -10.98 -12.58
C GLY A 134 16.00 -10.35 -13.82
N GLY A 135 15.31 -9.45 -14.51
CA GLY A 135 15.81 -8.77 -15.71
C GLY A 135 16.52 -7.43 -15.46
N ARG A 136 16.68 -6.97 -14.21
CA ARG A 136 17.02 -5.58 -13.95
C ARG A 136 18.10 -5.36 -12.90
N LYS A 137 19.07 -4.53 -13.28
CA LYS A 137 20.16 -4.01 -12.44
C LYS A 137 19.68 -2.84 -11.53
N TRP A 138 18.52 -2.95 -10.89
CA TRP A 138 18.10 -1.94 -9.91
C TRP A 138 18.25 -2.45 -8.45
N ILE A 139 18.76 -3.66 -8.30
CA ILE A 139 19.39 -4.13 -7.08
C ILE A 139 20.86 -3.75 -7.21
N LYS A 140 21.36 -2.93 -6.28
CA LYS A 140 22.78 -2.56 -6.21
C LYS A 140 23.64 -3.78 -5.97
#